data_61d46daca8c86b8669d7d94a488781fb
#
_entry.id   61d46daca8c86b8669d7d94a488781fb
#
_cell.length_a   1.000
_cell.length_b   1.000
_cell.length_c   1.000
_cell.angle_alpha   90.00
_cell.angle_beta   90.00
_cell.angle_gamma   90.00
#
_symmetry.space_group_name_H-M   'P 1'
#
loop_
_entity.id
_entity.type
_entity.pdbx_description
1 polymer ?
#
loop_
_entity_poly.entity_id
_entity_poly.type
_entity_poly.pdbx_seq_one_letter_code
_entity_poly.pdbx_strand_id
1 'polypeptide(L)'
;RLAAYPDHVWLAVEDDPDDPDGPERLVAGVNGMCTDLPDLTDEMFSRAELHEPDGAWQMIFSVMTAPDRRGEGLAAALVKHVVQEARVSGRRGAVLTAKPELVGFYARLGFRDEGVSQGSTHGGAVWHQMRLTLLTL
;
A
#
# COMPACT_ATOMS: atom_id res chain seq x y z
N ARG A 1 -8.24 8.42 13.07
CA ARG A 1 -8.20 6.95 13.29
C ARG A 1 -7.96 6.18 12.01
N LEU A 2 -7.47 4.97 12.14
CA LEU A 2 -7.29 4.05 11.02
C LEU A 2 -8.53 3.16 10.90
N ALA A 3 -8.97 2.93 9.66
CA ALA A 3 -10.06 2.02 9.35
C ALA A 3 -9.62 1.07 8.23
N ALA A 4 -10.00 -0.20 8.34
CA ALA A 4 -9.70 -1.22 7.34
C ALA A 4 -11.00 -1.82 6.83
N TYR A 5 -11.01 -2.16 5.57
CA TYR A 5 -12.18 -2.74 4.91
C TYR A 5 -11.81 -4.11 4.31
N PRO A 6 -12.79 -5.03 4.15
CA PRO A 6 -12.52 -6.38 3.65
C PRO A 6 -11.83 -6.44 2.28
N ASP A 7 -11.98 -5.40 1.46
CA ASP A 7 -11.40 -5.34 0.12
C ASP A 7 -9.95 -4.82 0.10
N HIS A 8 -9.27 -4.87 1.24
CA HIS A 8 -7.89 -4.37 1.38
C HIS A 8 -7.77 -2.89 1.04
N VAL A 9 -8.62 -2.11 1.68
CA VAL A 9 -8.57 -0.64 1.69
C VAL A 9 -8.33 -0.20 3.12
N TRP A 10 -7.34 0.66 3.33
CA TRP A 10 -7.01 1.22 4.64
C TRP A 10 -7.09 2.72 4.55
N LEU A 11 -7.78 3.33 5.50
CA LEU A 11 -8.02 4.77 5.51
C LEU A 11 -7.57 5.37 6.83
N ALA A 12 -6.93 6.53 6.73
CA ALA A 12 -6.72 7.40 7.89
C ALA A 12 -7.75 8.52 7.80
N VAL A 13 -8.57 8.65 8.82
CA VAL A 13 -9.66 9.63 8.87
C VAL A 13 -9.60 10.41 10.17
N GLU A 14 -10.13 11.64 10.14
CA GLU A 14 -10.19 12.49 11.32
C GLU A 14 -11.49 13.29 11.33
N ASP A 15 -11.88 13.74 12.52
CA ASP A 15 -13.02 14.64 12.65
C ASP A 15 -12.64 16.02 12.11
N ASP A 16 -13.61 16.70 11.47
CA ASP A 16 -13.44 18.08 11.10
C ASP A 16 -13.50 18.95 12.36
N PRO A 17 -12.47 19.74 12.68
CA PRO A 17 -12.50 20.60 13.87
C PRO A 17 -13.65 21.62 13.86
N ASP A 18 -14.09 22.02 12.66
CA ASP A 18 -15.16 23.00 12.49
C ASP A 18 -16.55 22.35 12.52
N ASP A 19 -16.65 21.04 12.41
CA ASP A 19 -17.89 20.27 12.42
C ASP A 19 -17.66 18.89 13.05
N PRO A 20 -17.43 18.84 14.38
CA PRO A 20 -17.05 17.59 15.05
C PRO A 20 -18.13 16.50 15.00
N ASP A 21 -19.39 16.88 14.80
CA ASP A 21 -20.50 15.94 14.66
C ASP A 21 -20.83 15.62 13.20
N GLY A 22 -20.09 16.19 12.27
CA GLY A 22 -20.24 15.96 10.83
C GLY A 22 -19.45 14.74 10.34
N PRO A 23 -19.41 14.55 9.01
CA PRO A 23 -18.67 13.44 8.44
C PRO A 23 -17.17 13.58 8.69
N GLU A 24 -16.51 12.43 8.88
CA GLU A 24 -15.05 12.38 9.02
C GLU A 24 -14.37 12.75 7.70
N ARG A 25 -13.18 13.36 7.80
CA ARG A 25 -12.37 13.70 6.64
C ARG A 25 -11.35 12.59 6.37
N LEU A 26 -11.20 12.22 5.10
CA LEU A 26 -10.15 11.32 4.65
C LEU A 26 -8.84 12.10 4.54
N VAL A 27 -7.80 11.65 5.23
CA VAL A 27 -6.49 12.31 5.21
C VAL A 27 -5.40 11.47 4.55
N ALA A 28 -5.56 10.15 4.51
CA ALA A 28 -4.64 9.26 3.78
C ALA A 28 -5.36 7.94 3.45
N GLY A 29 -4.87 7.25 2.45
CA GLY A 29 -5.43 5.97 2.05
C GLY A 29 -4.39 5.07 1.38
N VAL A 30 -4.59 3.77 1.55
CA VAL A 30 -3.83 2.72 0.87
C VAL A 30 -4.82 1.68 0.37
N ASN A 31 -4.64 1.18 -0.83
CA ASN A 31 -5.40 0.04 -1.30
C ASN A 31 -4.50 -1.00 -1.96
N GLY A 32 -5.01 -2.21 -2.08
CA GLY A 32 -4.26 -3.30 -2.66
C GLY A 32 -5.08 -4.58 -2.77
N MET A 33 -4.39 -5.68 -2.93
CA MET A 33 -4.96 -7.02 -2.95
C MET A 33 -3.93 -8.03 -2.43
N CYS A 34 -4.37 -9.24 -2.14
CA CYS A 34 -3.47 -10.34 -1.82
C CYS A 34 -3.45 -11.35 -2.95
N THR A 35 -2.31 -12.02 -3.10
CA THR A 35 -2.11 -13.03 -4.15
C THR A 35 -0.94 -13.94 -3.78
N ASP A 36 -0.94 -15.15 -4.34
CA ASP A 36 0.23 -16.04 -4.24
C ASP A 36 1.33 -15.69 -5.24
N LEU A 37 1.02 -14.85 -6.22
CA LEU A 37 2.01 -14.41 -7.20
C LEU A 37 2.99 -13.44 -6.53
N PRO A 38 4.30 -13.62 -6.72
CA PRO A 38 5.29 -12.82 -6.00
C PRO A 38 5.50 -11.41 -6.57
N ASP A 39 5.12 -11.16 -7.81
CA ASP A 39 5.38 -9.90 -8.46
C ASP A 39 4.09 -9.15 -8.79
N LEU A 40 4.12 -7.83 -8.61
CA LEU A 40 2.98 -6.97 -8.91
C LEU A 40 2.93 -6.69 -10.41
N THR A 41 1.75 -6.87 -11.02
CA THR A 41 1.53 -6.65 -12.44
C THR A 41 0.39 -5.68 -12.69
N ASP A 42 0.40 -5.02 -13.85
CA ASP A 42 -0.67 -4.09 -14.24
C ASP A 42 -2.05 -4.75 -14.28
N GLU A 43 -2.11 -6.03 -14.62
CA GLU A 43 -3.37 -6.78 -14.67
C GLU A 43 -4.10 -6.76 -13.33
N MET A 44 -3.37 -6.79 -12.22
CA MET A 44 -3.96 -6.80 -10.87
C MET A 44 -4.79 -5.54 -10.59
N PHE A 45 -4.41 -4.40 -11.19
CA PHE A 45 -5.15 -3.13 -10.99
C PHE A 45 -6.55 -3.16 -11.60
N SER A 46 -6.75 -3.94 -12.65
CA SER A 46 -8.00 -3.94 -13.41
C SER A 46 -8.85 -5.20 -13.19
N ARG A 47 -8.31 -6.19 -12.47
CA ARG A 47 -8.98 -7.49 -12.28
C ARG A 47 -9.07 -7.84 -10.81
N ALA A 48 -10.10 -7.31 -10.15
CA ALA A 48 -10.34 -7.53 -8.73
C ALA A 48 -10.52 -9.02 -8.38
N GLU A 49 -10.97 -9.84 -9.34
CA GLU A 49 -11.15 -11.28 -9.15
C GLU A 49 -9.83 -12.04 -8.96
N LEU A 50 -8.70 -11.40 -9.25
CA LEU A 50 -7.38 -12.00 -8.98
C LEU A 50 -7.03 -11.98 -7.48
N HIS A 51 -7.80 -11.26 -6.66
CA HIS A 51 -7.58 -11.23 -5.23
C HIS A 51 -7.79 -12.60 -4.60
N GLU A 52 -6.80 -13.03 -3.84
CA GLU A 52 -6.80 -14.29 -3.10
C GLU A 52 -6.72 -13.96 -1.61
N PRO A 53 -7.81 -14.12 -0.84
CA PRO A 53 -7.83 -13.73 0.58
C PRO A 53 -6.72 -14.37 1.42
N ASP A 54 -6.30 -15.59 1.08
CA ASP A 54 -5.22 -16.30 1.76
C ASP A 54 -3.89 -16.18 1.02
N GLY A 55 -3.77 -15.24 0.10
CA GLY A 55 -2.57 -15.04 -0.70
C GLY A 55 -1.34 -14.75 0.13
N ALA A 56 -0.19 -15.22 -0.35
CA ALA A 56 1.08 -15.10 0.35
C ALA A 56 1.62 -13.67 0.39
N TRP A 57 1.23 -12.83 -0.57
CA TRP A 57 1.77 -11.49 -0.73
C TRP A 57 0.69 -10.43 -0.68
N GLN A 58 0.91 -9.38 0.12
CA GLN A 58 0.09 -8.19 0.13
C GLN A 58 0.60 -7.23 -0.94
N MET A 59 -0.15 -7.07 -2.02
CA MET A 59 0.14 -6.05 -3.02
C MET A 59 -0.40 -4.71 -2.55
N ILE A 60 0.37 -3.65 -2.74
CA ILE A 60 -0.03 -2.27 -2.44
C ILE A 60 -0.09 -1.52 -3.77
N PHE A 61 -1.28 -1.05 -4.13
CA PHE A 61 -1.53 -0.40 -5.43
C PHE A 61 -1.33 1.10 -5.39
N SER A 62 -1.92 1.76 -4.41
CA SER A 62 -1.82 3.20 -4.27
C SER A 62 -1.71 3.61 -2.83
N VAL A 63 -0.93 4.66 -2.63
CA VAL A 63 -0.72 5.30 -1.35
C VAL A 63 -0.98 6.78 -1.57
N MET A 64 -1.97 7.34 -0.86
CA MET A 64 -2.39 8.72 -1.06
C MET A 64 -2.45 9.47 0.26
N THR A 65 -2.18 10.77 0.19
CA THR A 65 -2.32 11.69 1.31
C THR A 65 -3.04 12.93 0.83
N ALA A 66 -3.97 13.45 1.64
CA ALA A 66 -4.65 14.70 1.33
C ALA A 66 -3.59 15.82 1.14
N PRO A 67 -3.76 16.71 0.14
CA PRO A 67 -2.73 17.71 -0.19
C PRO A 67 -2.34 18.62 0.97
N ASP A 68 -3.29 18.96 1.85
CA ASP A 68 -3.06 19.83 3.01
C ASP A 68 -2.45 19.10 4.22
N ARG A 69 -2.26 17.77 4.10
CA ARG A 69 -1.73 16.93 5.18
C ARG A 69 -0.41 16.26 4.81
N ARG A 70 0.20 16.65 3.73
CA ARG A 70 1.50 16.12 3.32
C ARG A 70 2.59 16.56 4.30
N GLY A 71 3.60 15.69 4.48
CA GLY A 71 4.70 15.97 5.38
C GLY A 71 4.45 15.64 6.84
N GLU A 72 3.28 15.08 7.19
CA GLU A 72 2.93 14.71 8.56
C GLU A 72 3.19 13.24 8.88
N GLY A 73 3.73 12.47 7.93
CA GLY A 73 4.02 11.05 8.13
C GLY A 73 2.80 10.13 8.05
N LEU A 74 1.66 10.60 7.57
CA LEU A 74 0.43 9.81 7.50
C LEU A 74 0.55 8.61 6.56
N ALA A 75 1.12 8.82 5.36
CA ALA A 75 1.31 7.73 4.41
C ALA A 75 2.24 6.67 4.97
N ALA A 76 3.36 7.07 5.59
CA ALA A 76 4.29 6.15 6.21
C ALA A 76 3.63 5.33 7.31
N ALA A 77 2.86 5.98 8.18
CA ALA A 77 2.14 5.30 9.26
C ALA A 77 1.15 4.27 8.72
N LEU A 78 0.43 4.63 7.66
CA LEU A 78 -0.58 3.75 7.07
C LEU A 78 0.06 2.55 6.37
N VAL A 79 1.15 2.76 5.63
CA VAL A 79 1.90 1.66 5.01
C VAL A 79 2.46 0.71 6.08
N LYS A 80 3.00 1.24 7.17
CA LYS A 80 3.47 0.42 8.29
C LYS A 80 2.34 -0.43 8.88
N HIS A 81 1.14 0.15 8.98
CA HIS A 81 -0.04 -0.58 9.46
C HIS A 81 -0.39 -1.73 8.53
N VAL A 82 -0.39 -1.50 7.22
CA VAL A 82 -0.66 -2.54 6.21
C VAL A 82 0.35 -3.68 6.33
N VAL A 83 1.63 -3.35 6.47
CA VAL A 83 2.69 -4.35 6.66
C VAL A 83 2.47 -5.14 7.95
N GLN A 84 2.06 -4.48 9.03
CA GLN A 84 1.80 -5.16 10.30
C GLN A 84 0.59 -6.11 10.18
N GLU A 85 -0.45 -5.74 9.47
CA GLU A 85 -1.57 -6.65 9.19
C GLU A 85 -1.13 -7.85 8.37
N ALA A 86 -0.28 -7.66 7.37
CA ALA A 86 0.29 -8.75 6.59
C ALA A 86 1.07 -9.71 7.49
N ARG A 87 1.84 -9.19 8.43
CA ARG A 87 2.59 -9.98 9.41
C ARG A 87 1.65 -10.81 10.28
N VAL A 88 0.62 -10.19 10.83
CA VAL A 88 -0.36 -10.88 11.70
C VAL A 88 -1.11 -11.96 10.93
N SER A 89 -1.38 -11.73 9.64
CA SER A 89 -2.07 -12.70 8.77
C SER A 89 -1.16 -13.83 8.28
N GLY A 90 0.13 -13.81 8.64
CA GLY A 90 1.08 -14.85 8.23
C GLY A 90 1.51 -14.79 6.78
N ARG A 91 1.37 -13.63 6.12
CA ARG A 91 1.81 -13.48 4.73
C ARG A 91 3.32 -13.41 4.64
N ARG A 92 3.85 -13.70 3.47
CA ARG A 92 5.30 -13.67 3.23
C ARG A 92 5.87 -12.27 3.14
N GLY A 93 5.05 -11.29 2.80
CA GLY A 93 5.46 -9.91 2.75
C GLY A 93 4.52 -9.02 1.98
N ALA A 94 5.02 -7.84 1.64
CA ALA A 94 4.29 -6.82 0.88
C ALA A 94 5.10 -6.39 -0.34
N VAL A 95 4.41 -6.09 -1.43
CA VAL A 95 5.02 -5.69 -2.70
C VAL A 95 4.31 -4.46 -3.23
N LEU A 96 5.08 -3.51 -3.73
CA LEU A 96 4.53 -2.34 -4.41
C LEU A 96 5.41 -1.98 -5.61
N THR A 97 4.91 -1.08 -6.45
CA THR A 97 5.71 -0.42 -7.46
C THR A 97 5.74 1.08 -7.18
N ALA A 98 6.90 1.69 -7.36
CA ALA A 98 7.12 3.09 -7.06
C ALA A 98 7.86 3.78 -8.20
N LYS A 99 7.53 5.04 -8.42
CA LYS A 99 8.32 5.88 -9.31
C LYS A 99 9.70 6.10 -8.71
N PRO A 100 10.74 6.35 -9.55
CA PRO A 100 12.12 6.48 -9.05
C PRO A 100 12.28 7.46 -7.90
N GLU A 101 11.55 8.58 -7.91
CA GLU A 101 11.65 9.61 -6.86
C GLU A 101 11.08 9.16 -5.51
N LEU A 102 10.30 8.08 -5.47
CA LEU A 102 9.70 7.56 -4.22
C LEU A 102 10.43 6.33 -3.68
N VAL A 103 11.41 5.80 -4.40
CA VAL A 103 12.17 4.63 -3.96
C VAL A 103 12.80 4.85 -2.58
N GLY A 104 13.41 6.01 -2.35
CA GLY A 104 14.01 6.32 -1.05
C GLY A 104 12.99 6.35 0.09
N PHE A 105 11.78 6.85 -0.18
CA PHE A 105 10.71 6.87 0.82
C PHE A 105 10.36 5.46 1.28
N TYR A 106 10.10 4.55 0.34
CA TYR A 106 9.74 3.17 0.68
C TYR A 106 10.92 2.38 1.23
N ALA A 107 12.15 2.68 0.79
CA ALA A 107 13.33 2.03 1.35
C ALA A 107 13.45 2.30 2.85
N ARG A 108 13.13 3.51 3.31
CA ARG A 108 13.15 3.85 4.73
C ARG A 108 12.08 3.09 5.53
N LEU A 109 11.04 2.60 4.87
CA LEU A 109 9.99 1.79 5.49
C LEU A 109 10.33 0.30 5.51
N GLY A 110 11.47 -0.09 4.96
CA GLY A 110 11.93 -1.46 4.95
C GLY A 110 11.75 -2.21 3.64
N PHE A 111 11.25 -1.55 2.60
CA PHE A 111 11.11 -2.14 1.28
C PHE A 111 12.45 -2.13 0.55
N ARG A 112 12.76 -3.23 -0.12
CA ARG A 112 13.96 -3.38 -0.91
C ARG A 112 13.63 -3.11 -2.38
N ASP A 113 14.42 -2.28 -3.05
CA ASP A 113 14.30 -2.01 -4.47
C ASP A 113 14.80 -3.23 -5.26
N GLU A 114 13.91 -3.81 -6.05
CA GLU A 114 14.22 -4.96 -6.91
C GLU A 114 14.51 -4.54 -8.36
N GLY A 115 14.59 -3.24 -8.61
CA GLY A 115 14.85 -2.70 -9.93
C GLY A 115 13.61 -2.40 -10.73
N VAL A 116 13.80 -2.05 -12.00
CA VAL A 116 12.71 -1.67 -12.89
C VAL A 116 11.75 -2.85 -13.08
N SER A 117 10.45 -2.61 -12.83
CA SER A 117 9.43 -3.62 -12.97
C SER A 117 9.19 -3.95 -14.45
N GLN A 118 9.12 -5.23 -14.76
CA GLN A 118 8.73 -5.71 -16.09
C GLN A 118 7.21 -5.87 -16.18
N GLY A 119 6.53 -6.00 -15.06
CA GLY A 119 5.08 -6.24 -14.99
C GLY A 119 4.24 -4.98 -14.85
N SER A 120 4.85 -3.83 -14.56
CA SER A 120 4.14 -2.58 -14.32
C SER A 120 4.70 -1.47 -15.20
N THR A 121 3.92 -1.10 -16.22
CA THR A 121 4.30 -0.06 -17.19
C THR A 121 3.18 0.97 -17.39
N HIS A 122 2.18 0.97 -16.52
CA HIS A 122 1.00 1.83 -16.70
C HIS A 122 1.39 3.31 -16.76
N GLY A 123 0.69 4.06 -17.59
CA GLY A 123 0.98 5.46 -17.82
C GLY A 123 2.27 5.71 -18.59
N GLY A 124 2.91 4.68 -19.17
CA GLY A 124 4.19 4.80 -19.85
C GLY A 124 5.34 5.17 -18.95
N ALA A 125 5.15 5.13 -17.64
CA ALA A 125 6.17 5.50 -16.65
C ALA A 125 7.07 4.32 -16.30
N VAL A 126 8.26 4.64 -15.80
CA VAL A 126 9.19 3.65 -15.26
C VAL A 126 8.80 3.42 -13.79
N TRP A 127 8.59 2.15 -13.44
CA TRP A 127 8.23 1.76 -12.08
C TRP A 127 9.27 0.79 -11.54
N HIS A 128 9.68 1.00 -10.29
CA HIS A 128 10.54 0.07 -9.57
C HIS A 128 9.67 -0.84 -8.72
N GLN A 129 9.89 -2.15 -8.81
CA GLN A 129 9.26 -3.07 -7.88
C GLN A 129 10.01 -3.06 -6.56
N MET A 130 9.28 -2.95 -5.47
CA MET A 130 9.86 -2.96 -4.14
C MET A 130 9.16 -3.98 -3.27
N ARG A 131 9.94 -4.70 -2.48
CA ARG A 131 9.46 -5.81 -1.66
C ARG A 131 9.92 -5.68 -0.22
N LEU A 132 9.00 -5.89 0.71
CA LEU A 132 9.33 -6.07 2.11
C LEU A 132 9.01 -7.51 2.46
N THR A 133 10.05 -8.31 2.70
CA THR A 133 9.89 -9.72 3.05
C THR A 133 9.79 -9.85 4.56
N LEU A 134 8.76 -10.54 5.01
CA LEU A 134 8.54 -10.83 6.42
C LEU A 134 9.19 -12.17 6.73
N LEU A 135 10.06 -12.19 7.74
CA LEU A 135 10.70 -13.41 8.15
C LEU A 135 9.70 -14.26 8.94
N THR A 136 9.51 -15.47 8.48
CA THR A 136 8.78 -16.51 9.23
C THR A 136 9.79 -17.57 9.65
N LEU A 137 9.86 -17.80 10.94
CA LEU A 137 10.69 -18.87 11.47
C LEU A 137 9.90 -20.17 11.52
#